data_214c3e5fc73ce2562a43e52601970f9f
#
_entry.id   214c3e5fc73ce2562a43e52601970f9f
#
_cell.length_a   1.000
_cell.length_b   1.000
_cell.length_c   1.000
_cell.angle_alpha   90.00
_cell.angle_beta   90.00
_cell.angle_gamma   90.00
#
_symmetry.space_group_name_H-M   'P 1'
#
loop_
_entity.id
_entity.type
_entity.pdbx_description
1 polymer ?
#
loop_
_entity_poly.entity_id
_entity_poly.type
_entity_poly.pdbx_seq_one_letter_code
_entity_poly.pdbx_strand_id
1 'polypeptide(L)'
;MKFFITGVNGQLGYDVKRELLERGYTDILAPTRVDLDITNEDAVKKMIREYRPSVIFHCAAYTAVDKAEEEQEKCYQVNVLGTKYLTEAAKEMDAKIIYISTDYVFDGTKEGLYQIEDKVNPVNYYGKTKYLGENFIREYDNHIIVRISWVFGINGKNFIRTMLNLAESHK
;
A
#
# COMPACT_ATOMS: atom_id res chain seq x y z
N MET A 1 -9.30 -17.64 9.40
CA MET A 1 -8.10 -16.84 9.06
C MET A 1 -8.52 -15.38 9.22
N LYS A 2 -7.73 -14.59 9.97
CA LYS A 2 -8.03 -13.18 10.25
C LYS A 2 -7.24 -12.28 9.30
N PHE A 3 -7.93 -11.38 8.63
CA PHE A 3 -7.32 -10.44 7.69
C PHE A 3 -7.37 -9.01 8.22
N PHE A 4 -6.25 -8.31 8.10
CA PHE A 4 -6.17 -6.88 8.41
C PHE A 4 -5.85 -6.11 7.12
N ILE A 5 -6.60 -5.05 6.82
CA ILE A 5 -6.43 -4.30 5.57
C ILE A 5 -6.27 -2.83 5.90
N THR A 6 -5.13 -2.23 5.56
CA THR A 6 -4.97 -0.77 5.60
C THR A 6 -5.37 -0.16 4.26
N GLY A 7 -5.84 1.10 4.26
CA GLY A 7 -6.17 1.80 3.03
C GLY A 7 -7.47 1.31 2.36
N VAL A 8 -8.42 0.80 3.14
CA VAL A 8 -9.69 0.20 2.66
C VAL A 8 -10.56 1.16 1.84
N ASN A 9 -10.44 2.47 2.03
CA ASN A 9 -11.16 3.48 1.25
C ASN A 9 -10.48 3.82 -0.09
N GLY A 10 -9.27 3.33 -0.33
CA GLY A 10 -8.57 3.43 -1.61
C GLY A 10 -9.05 2.39 -2.62
N GLN A 11 -8.55 2.47 -3.86
CA GLN A 11 -8.94 1.53 -4.93
C GLN A 11 -8.66 0.09 -4.55
N LEU A 12 -7.40 -0.24 -4.30
CA LEU A 12 -6.97 -1.61 -4.07
C LEU A 12 -7.48 -2.18 -2.73
N GLY A 13 -7.41 -1.39 -1.65
CA GLY A 13 -7.90 -1.86 -0.35
C GLY A 13 -9.39 -2.19 -0.35
N TYR A 14 -10.17 -1.41 -1.10
CA TYR A 14 -11.60 -1.69 -1.33
C TYR A 14 -11.79 -3.03 -2.08
N ASP A 15 -11.08 -3.23 -3.19
CA ASP A 15 -11.22 -4.44 -4.00
C ASP A 15 -10.71 -5.68 -3.26
N VAL A 16 -9.61 -5.58 -2.50
CA VAL A 16 -9.12 -6.67 -1.64
C VAL A 16 -10.18 -7.09 -0.62
N LYS A 17 -10.82 -6.11 0.07
CA LYS A 17 -11.88 -6.42 1.03
C LYS A 17 -13.07 -7.11 0.35
N ARG A 18 -13.50 -6.60 -0.80
CA ARG A 18 -14.61 -7.18 -1.57
C ARG A 18 -14.30 -8.61 -1.99
N GLU A 19 -13.14 -8.84 -2.57
CA GLU A 19 -12.73 -10.16 -3.04
C GLU A 19 -12.64 -11.18 -1.89
N LEU A 20 -12.13 -10.78 -0.72
CA LEU A 20 -12.11 -11.65 0.45
C LEU A 20 -13.51 -12.04 0.91
N LEU A 21 -14.46 -11.08 0.91
CA LEU A 21 -15.86 -11.34 1.27
C LEU A 21 -16.54 -12.26 0.25
N GLU A 22 -16.32 -12.06 -1.06
CA GLU A 22 -16.83 -12.90 -2.15
C GLU A 22 -16.31 -14.34 -2.05
N ARG A 23 -15.07 -14.52 -1.53
CA ARG A 23 -14.49 -15.85 -1.23
C ARG A 23 -14.94 -16.45 0.10
N GLY A 24 -15.84 -15.81 0.81
CA GLY A 24 -16.42 -16.31 2.06
C GLY A 24 -15.59 -16.03 3.31
N TYR A 25 -14.56 -15.19 3.23
CA TYR A 25 -13.83 -14.75 4.43
C TYR A 25 -14.56 -13.60 5.10
N THR A 26 -14.95 -13.80 6.37
CA THR A 26 -15.75 -12.81 7.13
C THR A 26 -14.99 -12.17 8.28
N ASP A 27 -13.88 -12.75 8.74
CA ASP A 27 -13.06 -12.21 9.82
C ASP A 27 -12.04 -11.21 9.25
N ILE A 28 -12.52 -10.01 8.95
CA ILE A 28 -11.77 -8.93 8.28
C ILE A 28 -11.87 -7.65 9.09
N LEU A 29 -10.74 -7.15 9.61
CA LEU A 29 -10.62 -5.81 10.17
C LEU A 29 -9.98 -4.88 9.13
N ALA A 30 -10.74 -3.88 8.71
CA ALA A 30 -10.33 -2.93 7.67
C ALA A 30 -10.55 -1.49 8.14
N PRO A 31 -9.68 -0.96 9.03
CA PRO A 31 -9.84 0.37 9.57
C PRO A 31 -9.67 1.44 8.48
N THR A 32 -10.49 2.48 8.58
CA THR A 32 -10.29 3.71 7.80
C THR A 32 -9.16 4.54 8.41
N ARG A 33 -8.76 5.62 7.73
CA ARG A 33 -7.74 6.53 8.27
C ARG A 33 -8.19 7.23 9.57
N VAL A 34 -9.49 7.38 9.78
CA VAL A 34 -10.05 7.97 11.02
C VAL A 34 -9.93 7.00 12.18
N ASP A 35 -10.11 5.69 11.90
CA ASP A 35 -10.01 4.64 12.92
C ASP A 35 -8.56 4.31 13.26
N LEU A 36 -7.66 4.38 12.28
CA LEU A 36 -6.23 4.11 12.43
C LEU A 36 -5.39 5.01 11.52
N ASP A 37 -4.69 5.96 12.11
CA ASP A 37 -3.58 6.64 11.44
C ASP A 37 -2.33 5.74 11.54
N ILE A 38 -1.87 5.23 10.41
CA ILE A 38 -0.70 4.32 10.36
C ILE A 38 0.62 5.01 10.73
N THR A 39 0.63 6.36 10.81
CA THR A 39 1.80 7.12 11.27
C THR A 39 1.91 7.17 12.79
N ASN A 40 0.88 6.69 13.50
CA ASN A 40 0.90 6.55 14.96
C ASN A 40 1.32 5.12 15.34
N GLU A 41 2.57 4.96 15.74
CA GLU A 41 3.18 3.67 16.07
C GLU A 41 2.41 2.92 17.16
N ASP A 42 2.06 3.58 18.25
CA ASP A 42 1.37 2.94 19.38
C ASP A 42 -0.02 2.46 18.99
N ALA A 43 -0.75 3.26 18.21
CA ALA A 43 -2.07 2.88 17.71
C ALA A 43 -1.99 1.66 16.77
N VAL A 44 -1.00 1.61 15.87
CA VAL A 44 -0.76 0.48 14.98
C VAL A 44 -0.47 -0.78 15.78
N LYS A 45 0.52 -0.73 16.67
CA LYS A 45 0.93 -1.89 17.48
C LYS A 45 -0.22 -2.38 18.39
N LYS A 46 -0.96 -1.46 19.00
CA LYS A 46 -2.12 -1.79 19.83
C LYS A 46 -3.18 -2.53 19.01
N MET A 47 -3.62 -1.97 17.89
CA MET A 47 -4.71 -2.54 17.08
C MET A 47 -4.34 -3.92 16.52
N ILE A 48 -3.10 -4.09 16.06
CA ILE A 48 -2.61 -5.39 15.53
C ILE A 48 -2.53 -6.43 16.66
N ARG A 49 -2.03 -6.07 17.85
CA ARG A 49 -1.97 -6.98 19.01
C ARG A 49 -3.35 -7.43 19.50
N GLU A 50 -4.32 -6.50 19.52
CA GLU A 50 -5.71 -6.81 19.94
C GLU A 50 -6.42 -7.70 18.92
N TYR A 51 -6.29 -7.40 17.63
CA TYR A 51 -6.96 -8.15 16.58
C TYR A 51 -6.28 -9.48 16.26
N ARG A 52 -4.94 -9.55 16.32
CA ARG A 52 -4.11 -10.73 16.02
C ARG A 52 -4.38 -11.30 14.62
N PRO A 53 -4.12 -10.53 13.55
CA PRO A 53 -4.34 -10.99 12.19
C PRO A 53 -3.41 -12.15 11.83
N SER A 54 -3.86 -13.03 10.91
CA SER A 54 -2.99 -14.02 10.24
C SER A 54 -2.31 -13.39 9.02
N VAL A 55 -2.99 -12.44 8.35
CA VAL A 55 -2.50 -11.77 7.14
C VAL A 55 -2.84 -10.28 7.20
N ILE A 56 -1.87 -9.44 6.84
CA ILE A 56 -2.00 -8.00 6.71
C ILE A 56 -1.84 -7.61 5.24
N PHE A 57 -2.87 -7.01 4.63
CA PHE A 57 -2.78 -6.33 3.34
C PHE A 57 -2.47 -4.86 3.58
N HIS A 58 -1.24 -4.45 3.30
CA HIS A 58 -0.83 -3.06 3.47
C HIS A 58 -1.03 -2.28 2.16
N CYS A 59 -2.26 -1.75 1.99
CA CYS A 59 -2.66 -0.96 0.82
C CYS A 59 -2.65 0.55 1.08
N ALA A 60 -2.50 0.99 2.34
CA ALA A 60 -2.40 2.41 2.65
C ALA A 60 -1.07 2.99 2.16
N ALA A 61 -1.13 4.10 1.45
CA ALA A 61 0.04 4.84 1.00
C ALA A 61 -0.31 6.31 0.71
N TYR A 62 0.69 7.18 0.76
CA TYR A 62 0.65 8.48 0.13
C TYR A 62 0.95 8.29 -1.36
N THR A 63 -0.02 8.55 -2.23
CA THR A 63 0.05 8.22 -3.66
C THR A 63 0.00 9.42 -4.60
N ALA A 64 -0.03 10.64 -4.07
CA ALA A 64 0.01 11.87 -4.87
C ALA A 64 1.44 12.16 -5.31
N VAL A 65 1.88 11.54 -6.42
CA VAL A 65 3.28 11.52 -6.89
C VAL A 65 3.87 12.93 -6.99
N ASP A 66 3.19 13.84 -7.71
CA ASP A 66 3.68 15.19 -7.91
C ASP A 66 3.77 15.99 -6.59
N LYS A 67 2.75 15.85 -5.73
CA LYS A 67 2.74 16.49 -4.41
C LYS A 67 3.76 15.90 -3.44
N ALA A 68 4.23 14.69 -3.66
CA ALA A 68 5.25 14.09 -2.83
C ALA A 68 6.57 14.87 -2.86
N GLU A 69 6.85 15.59 -3.95
CA GLU A 69 8.03 16.46 -4.03
C GLU A 69 7.94 17.67 -3.09
N GLU A 70 6.73 18.16 -2.83
CA GLU A 70 6.46 19.30 -1.95
C GLU A 70 6.16 18.84 -0.51
N GLU A 71 5.38 17.76 -0.34
CA GLU A 71 4.94 17.22 0.95
C GLU A 71 5.83 16.05 1.42
N GLN A 72 7.15 16.17 1.30
CA GLN A 72 8.11 15.08 1.53
C GLN A 72 7.97 14.44 2.91
N GLU A 73 7.86 15.26 3.96
CA GLU A 73 7.71 14.76 5.34
C GLU A 73 6.48 13.88 5.49
N LYS A 74 5.34 14.31 4.99
CA LYS A 74 4.09 13.54 5.06
C LYS A 74 4.16 12.26 4.24
N CYS A 75 4.77 12.32 3.05
CA CYS A 75 5.00 11.14 2.22
C CYS A 75 5.90 10.13 2.94
N TYR A 76 6.97 10.60 3.59
CA TYR A 76 7.87 9.77 4.38
C TYR A 76 7.17 9.12 5.57
N GLN A 77 6.44 9.92 6.36
CA GLN A 77 5.70 9.42 7.53
C GLN A 77 4.74 8.28 7.14
N VAL A 78 4.01 8.43 6.05
CA VAL A 78 3.03 7.41 5.62
C VAL A 78 3.71 6.21 4.98
N ASN A 79 4.58 6.43 3.98
CA ASN A 79 5.12 5.35 3.15
C ASN A 79 6.28 4.61 3.80
N VAL A 80 7.04 5.27 4.67
CA VAL A 80 8.23 4.68 5.32
C VAL A 80 7.91 4.30 6.74
N LEU A 81 7.59 5.27 7.61
CA LEU A 81 7.38 4.98 9.02
C LEU A 81 6.12 4.16 9.28
N GLY A 82 5.01 4.49 8.60
CA GLY A 82 3.78 3.69 8.69
C GLY A 82 4.01 2.23 8.25
N THR A 83 4.80 2.02 7.18
CA THR A 83 5.18 0.67 6.74
C THR A 83 6.07 -0.03 7.76
N LYS A 84 7.06 0.68 8.35
CA LYS A 84 7.91 0.16 9.41
C LYS A 84 7.07 -0.34 10.60
N TYR A 85 6.17 0.49 11.12
CA TYR A 85 5.34 0.14 12.28
C TYR A 85 4.45 -1.07 12.04
N LEU A 86 3.85 -1.15 10.84
CA LEU A 86 3.05 -2.32 10.44
C LEU A 86 3.92 -3.58 10.32
N THR A 87 5.14 -3.46 9.79
CA THR A 87 6.07 -4.60 9.67
C THR A 87 6.50 -5.12 11.03
N GLU A 88 6.86 -4.21 11.95
CA GLU A 88 7.21 -4.57 13.32
C GLU A 88 6.04 -5.26 14.04
N ALA A 89 4.83 -4.72 13.92
CA ALA A 89 3.64 -5.32 14.49
C ALA A 89 3.29 -6.68 13.85
N ALA A 90 3.47 -6.83 12.54
CA ALA A 90 3.31 -8.11 11.84
C ALA A 90 4.28 -9.17 12.37
N LYS A 91 5.56 -8.79 12.54
CA LYS A 91 6.61 -9.66 13.08
C LYS A 91 6.31 -10.12 14.50
N GLU A 92 5.83 -9.22 15.37
CA GLU A 92 5.43 -9.57 16.75
C GLU A 92 4.29 -10.61 16.79
N MET A 93 3.40 -10.62 15.81
CA MET A 93 2.23 -11.52 15.75
C MET A 93 2.44 -12.72 14.82
N ASP A 94 3.61 -12.88 14.22
CA ASP A 94 3.91 -13.85 13.16
C ASP A 94 2.89 -13.80 11.99
N ALA A 95 2.37 -12.60 11.73
CA ALA A 95 1.39 -12.37 10.68
C ALA A 95 2.08 -12.18 9.32
N LYS A 96 1.60 -12.83 8.26
CA LYS A 96 2.08 -12.55 6.90
C LYS A 96 1.73 -11.12 6.50
N ILE A 97 2.70 -10.35 6.00
CA ILE A 97 2.45 -9.01 5.46
C ILE A 97 2.58 -9.00 3.93
N ILE A 98 1.55 -8.48 3.26
CA ILE A 98 1.52 -8.27 1.81
C ILE A 98 1.59 -6.77 1.58
N TYR A 99 2.73 -6.31 1.11
CA TYR A 99 3.01 -4.90 0.86
C TYR A 99 2.81 -4.53 -0.60
N ILE A 100 2.00 -3.51 -0.83
CA ILE A 100 1.77 -2.99 -2.17
C ILE A 100 2.80 -1.90 -2.46
N SER A 101 3.72 -2.20 -3.36
CA SER A 101 4.73 -1.28 -3.88
C SER A 101 4.34 -0.79 -5.29
N THR A 102 5.27 -0.23 -6.03
CA THR A 102 5.04 0.46 -7.29
C THR A 102 6.18 0.21 -8.28
N ASP A 103 5.90 0.36 -9.56
CA ASP A 103 6.88 0.45 -10.64
C ASP A 103 7.76 1.72 -10.56
N TYR A 104 7.31 2.78 -9.87
CA TYR A 104 8.11 3.99 -9.62
C TYR A 104 9.39 3.75 -8.80
N VAL A 105 9.63 2.54 -8.32
CA VAL A 105 10.93 2.14 -7.75
C VAL A 105 12.00 2.00 -8.83
N PHE A 106 11.62 1.91 -10.09
CA PHE A 106 12.53 1.87 -11.25
C PHE A 106 12.63 3.23 -11.94
N ASP A 107 13.67 3.44 -12.74
CA ASP A 107 13.91 4.69 -13.47
C ASP A 107 13.22 4.77 -14.85
N GLY A 108 12.64 3.67 -15.32
CA GLY A 108 11.95 3.63 -16.62
C GLY A 108 12.89 3.52 -17.83
N THR A 109 14.20 3.35 -17.64
CA THR A 109 15.19 3.38 -18.74
C THR A 109 15.40 2.03 -19.42
N LYS A 110 14.94 0.93 -18.80
CA LYS A 110 15.09 -0.42 -19.34
C LYS A 110 14.16 -0.66 -20.52
N GLU A 111 14.72 -1.15 -21.63
CA GLU A 111 13.91 -1.70 -22.71
C GLU A 111 13.32 -3.06 -22.31
N GLY A 112 12.01 -3.24 -22.51
CA GLY A 112 11.28 -4.47 -22.17
C GLY A 112 10.74 -4.50 -20.72
N LEU A 113 10.49 -5.69 -20.21
CA LEU A 113 9.87 -5.87 -18.89
C LEU A 113 10.90 -5.83 -17.76
N TYR A 114 10.57 -5.12 -16.69
CA TYR A 114 11.33 -5.19 -15.45
C TYR A 114 11.17 -6.56 -14.78
N GLN A 115 12.27 -7.07 -14.24
CA GLN A 115 12.32 -8.31 -13.46
C GLN A 115 12.49 -7.99 -11.96
N ILE A 116 12.27 -8.99 -11.11
CA ILE A 116 12.34 -8.83 -9.65
C ILE A 116 13.76 -8.40 -9.21
N GLU A 117 14.77 -8.90 -9.90
CA GLU A 117 16.20 -8.69 -9.60
C GLU A 117 16.78 -7.41 -10.23
N ASP A 118 15.99 -6.72 -11.05
CA ASP A 118 16.46 -5.47 -11.67
C ASP A 118 16.78 -4.42 -10.63
N LYS A 119 17.84 -3.66 -10.90
CA LYS A 119 18.31 -2.61 -10.01
C LYS A 119 17.23 -1.54 -9.82
N VAL A 120 16.87 -1.28 -8.58
CA VAL A 120 15.99 -0.20 -8.18
C VAL A 120 16.72 1.14 -8.30
N ASN A 121 16.08 2.12 -8.93
CA ASN A 121 16.60 3.48 -9.10
C ASN A 121 15.46 4.50 -9.21
N PRO A 122 14.73 4.81 -8.11
CA PRO A 122 13.57 5.70 -8.15
C PRO A 122 13.98 7.13 -8.51
N VAL A 123 13.26 7.74 -9.47
CA VAL A 123 13.54 9.09 -9.99
C VAL A 123 12.71 10.19 -9.32
N ASN A 124 11.75 9.83 -8.47
CA ASN A 124 10.92 10.76 -7.73
C ASN A 124 10.82 10.37 -6.24
N TYR A 125 10.37 11.33 -5.42
CA TYR A 125 10.30 11.14 -3.98
C TYR A 125 9.29 10.07 -3.56
N TYR A 126 8.15 9.97 -4.25
CA TYR A 126 7.18 8.89 -4.04
C TYR A 126 7.82 7.51 -4.19
N GLY A 127 8.43 7.24 -5.35
CA GLY A 127 9.12 5.98 -5.61
C GLY A 127 10.22 5.67 -4.60
N LYS A 128 11.01 6.71 -4.21
CA LYS A 128 12.03 6.60 -3.17
C LYS A 128 11.42 6.16 -1.83
N THR A 129 10.32 6.77 -1.39
CA THR A 129 9.68 6.41 -0.11
C THR A 129 9.05 5.02 -0.15
N LYS A 130 8.47 4.61 -1.29
CA LYS A 130 7.95 3.26 -1.47
C LYS A 130 9.07 2.22 -1.40
N TYR A 131 10.22 2.48 -2.02
CA TYR A 131 11.39 1.60 -1.94
C TYR A 131 11.98 1.53 -0.52
N LEU A 132 12.04 2.65 0.21
CA LEU A 132 12.44 2.64 1.61
C LEU A 132 11.49 1.79 2.47
N GLY A 133 10.19 1.82 2.18
CA GLY A 133 9.21 0.91 2.80
C GLY A 133 9.50 -0.56 2.47
N GLU A 134 9.85 -0.90 1.20
CA GLU A 134 10.25 -2.27 0.84
C GLU A 134 11.42 -2.79 1.69
N ASN A 135 12.38 -1.92 2.06
CA ASN A 135 13.54 -2.33 2.85
C ASN A 135 13.10 -2.81 4.25
N PHE A 136 12.18 -2.12 4.91
CA PHE A 136 11.62 -2.61 6.19
C PHE A 136 10.85 -3.92 6.03
N ILE A 137 10.08 -4.08 4.96
CA ILE A 137 9.36 -5.33 4.67
C ILE A 137 10.33 -6.51 4.52
N ARG A 138 11.47 -6.31 3.84
CA ARG A 138 12.50 -7.35 3.61
C ARG A 138 13.22 -7.81 4.89
N GLU A 139 13.15 -7.04 5.97
CA GLU A 139 13.70 -7.43 7.28
C GLU A 139 12.84 -8.48 8.01
N TYR A 140 11.70 -8.86 7.42
CA TYR A 140 10.79 -9.86 7.97
C TYR A 140 10.48 -10.96 6.93
N ASP A 141 10.84 -12.21 7.22
CA ASP A 141 10.78 -13.31 6.25
C ASP A 141 9.36 -13.65 5.77
N ASN A 142 8.33 -13.46 6.63
CA ASN A 142 6.94 -13.79 6.30
C ASN A 142 6.24 -12.64 5.56
N HIS A 143 6.81 -12.23 4.41
CA HIS A 143 6.29 -11.14 3.61
C HIS A 143 6.07 -11.49 2.14
N ILE A 144 5.31 -10.63 1.45
CA ILE A 144 5.21 -10.56 -0.02
C ILE A 144 5.24 -9.08 -0.40
N ILE A 145 6.11 -8.70 -1.35
CA ILE A 145 6.13 -7.37 -1.96
C ILE A 145 5.52 -7.50 -3.36
N VAL A 146 4.47 -6.72 -3.64
CA VAL A 146 3.80 -6.68 -4.94
C VAL A 146 4.00 -5.30 -5.55
N ARG A 147 4.85 -5.19 -6.56
CA ARG A 147 5.02 -3.96 -7.35
C ARG A 147 3.94 -3.91 -8.42
N ILE A 148 3.15 -2.87 -8.41
CA ILE A 148 2.02 -2.68 -9.32
C ILE A 148 2.15 -1.37 -10.08
N SER A 149 1.48 -1.30 -11.23
CA SER A 149 1.45 -0.17 -12.13
C SER A 149 0.05 0.00 -12.72
N TRP A 150 -0.35 1.23 -13.04
CA TRP A 150 -1.60 1.52 -13.75
C TRP A 150 -2.86 0.92 -13.12
N VAL A 151 -2.95 0.95 -11.81
CA VAL A 151 -4.09 0.37 -11.07
C VAL A 151 -5.37 1.14 -11.37
N PHE A 152 -6.40 0.40 -11.73
CA PHE A 152 -7.75 0.93 -11.89
C PHE A 152 -8.77 -0.03 -11.29
N GLY A 153 -9.90 0.50 -10.88
CA GLY A 153 -10.98 -0.26 -10.25
C GLY A 153 -12.26 0.54 -10.19
N ILE A 154 -13.29 -0.05 -9.61
CA ILE A 154 -14.61 0.60 -9.46
C ILE A 154 -14.64 1.67 -8.37
N ASN A 155 -13.71 1.62 -7.42
CA ASN A 155 -13.64 2.57 -6.32
C ASN A 155 -12.53 3.61 -6.54
N GLY A 156 -12.77 4.84 -6.10
CA GLY A 156 -11.80 5.93 -6.15
C GLY A 156 -11.59 6.56 -7.54
N LYS A 157 -10.59 7.46 -7.61
CA LYS A 157 -10.19 8.15 -8.85
C LYS A 157 -9.12 7.33 -9.56
N ASN A 158 -9.24 7.19 -10.88
CA ASN A 158 -8.22 6.54 -11.72
C ASN A 158 -8.22 7.13 -13.12
N PHE A 159 -7.20 6.77 -13.91
CA PHE A 159 -7.03 7.28 -15.26
C PHE A 159 -8.25 7.02 -16.15
N ILE A 160 -8.80 5.80 -16.14
CA ILE A 160 -9.95 5.43 -16.99
C ILE A 160 -11.17 6.30 -16.66
N ARG A 161 -11.50 6.44 -15.38
CA ARG A 161 -12.62 7.30 -14.94
C ARG A 161 -12.39 8.76 -15.31
N THR A 162 -11.15 9.24 -15.18
CA THR A 162 -10.80 10.60 -15.58
C THR A 162 -11.03 10.81 -17.07
N MET A 163 -10.59 9.89 -17.92
CA MET A 163 -10.81 9.98 -19.38
C MET A 163 -12.29 9.90 -19.75
N LEU A 164 -13.07 9.05 -19.11
CA LEU A 164 -14.51 8.98 -19.34
C LEU A 164 -15.21 10.29 -18.96
N ASN A 165 -14.91 10.86 -17.80
CA ASN A 165 -15.48 12.14 -17.37
C ASN A 165 -15.10 13.29 -18.32
N LEU A 166 -13.87 13.32 -18.80
CA LEU A 166 -13.42 14.33 -19.78
C LEU A 166 -14.15 14.17 -21.11
N ALA A 167 -14.33 12.94 -21.59
CA ALA A 167 -15.08 12.68 -22.82
C ALA A 167 -16.56 13.07 -22.71
N GLU A 168 -17.17 12.99 -21.55
CA GLU A 168 -18.54 13.44 -21.31
C GLU A 168 -18.65 14.96 -21.20
N SER A 169 -17.66 15.65 -20.62
CA SER A 169 -17.67 17.09 -20.42
C SER A 169 -17.29 17.93 -21.63
N HIS A 170 -16.75 17.30 -22.69
CA HIS A 170 -16.32 17.96 -23.92
C HIS A 170 -17.16 17.56 -25.16
N LYS A 171 -18.41 17.14 -24.93
CA LYS A 171 -19.41 16.91 -25.99
C LYS A 171 -20.12 18.19 -26.40
#